data_4998bf51043b7353c8beb4334b893825
#
_entry.id   4998bf51043b7353c8beb4334b893825
#
_cell.length_a   1.000
_cell.length_b   1.000
_cell.length_c   1.000
_cell.angle_alpha   90.00
_cell.angle_beta   90.00
_cell.angle_gamma   90.00
#
_symmetry.space_group_name_H-M   'P 1'
#
loop_
_entity.id
_entity.type
_entity.pdbx_description
1 polymer ?
#
loop_
_entity_poly.entity_id
_entity_poly.type
_entity_poly.pdbx_seq_one_letter_code
_entity_poly.pdbx_strand_id
1 'polypeptide(L)'
;VGEVDPAGGFWSLDLSFRLKNVRNRPLIFGSPATEGRPAAGYGGLFWRGPRSFGGGEILAAEGLEGPEVMGQTSPWLAYVGLHDGTGRGSTVLFLDSPTNVRFPCKWFVRNDPYACASCSFMFDEEYALEPGEELALDYRA
;
A
#
# COMPACT_ATOMS: atom_id res chain seq x y z
N VAL A 1 1.26 -7.77 15.50
CA VAL A 1 0.10 -8.64 15.77
C VAL A 1 -1.11 -7.74 15.82
N GLY A 2 -2.15 -8.12 15.12
CA GLY A 2 -3.39 -7.36 15.07
C GLY A 2 -4.42 -7.84 16.07
N GLU A 3 -5.61 -7.32 15.93
CA GLU A 3 -6.77 -7.61 16.73
C GLU A 3 -7.74 -8.50 15.94
N VAL A 4 -8.46 -9.37 16.64
CA VAL A 4 -9.59 -10.12 16.07
C VAL A 4 -10.82 -9.78 16.87
N ASP A 5 -11.82 -9.18 16.25
CA ASP A 5 -13.13 -8.87 16.83
C ASP A 5 -14.21 -9.68 16.11
N PRO A 6 -14.59 -10.86 16.65
CA PRO A 6 -15.65 -11.65 16.06
C PRO A 6 -17.03 -11.00 16.14
N ALA A 7 -17.28 -10.13 17.12
CA ALA A 7 -18.55 -9.42 17.28
C ALA A 7 -18.69 -8.29 16.27
N GLY A 8 -17.60 -7.55 16.01
CA GLY A 8 -17.55 -6.54 14.97
C GLY A 8 -17.38 -7.10 13.56
N GLY A 9 -17.03 -8.38 13.44
CA GLY A 9 -16.83 -9.05 12.15
C GLY A 9 -15.57 -8.61 11.40
N PHE A 10 -14.54 -8.16 12.11
CA PHE A 10 -13.27 -7.75 11.51
C PHE A 10 -12.05 -8.33 12.24
N TRP A 11 -10.92 -8.26 11.56
CA TRP A 11 -9.60 -8.47 12.15
C TRP A 11 -8.65 -7.38 11.67
N SER A 12 -7.58 -7.14 12.37
CA SER A 12 -6.53 -6.21 11.94
C SER A 12 -5.15 -6.83 12.03
N LEU A 13 -4.24 -6.34 11.21
CA LEU A 13 -2.85 -6.75 11.16
C LEU A 13 -1.96 -5.51 11.23
N ASP A 14 -1.16 -5.40 12.29
CA ASP A 14 -0.11 -4.39 12.38
C ASP A 14 1.17 -4.92 11.76
N LEU A 15 1.73 -4.16 10.84
CA LEU A 15 2.93 -4.46 10.09
C LEU A 15 3.99 -3.41 10.41
N SER A 16 5.14 -3.84 10.92
CA SER A 16 6.28 -2.98 11.22
C SER A 16 7.52 -3.47 10.50
N PHE A 17 8.14 -2.61 9.72
CA PHE A 17 9.37 -2.89 8.99
C PHE A 17 10.48 -1.99 9.49
N ARG A 18 11.68 -2.55 9.63
CA ARG A 18 12.90 -1.82 9.97
C ARG A 18 14.00 -2.26 9.01
N LEU A 19 14.48 -1.31 8.22
CA LEU A 19 15.51 -1.53 7.21
C LEU A 19 16.73 -0.68 7.57
N LYS A 20 17.85 -1.32 7.85
CA LYS A 20 19.11 -0.63 8.15
C LYS A 20 20.08 -0.76 6.99
N ASN A 21 20.64 0.36 6.55
CA ASN A 21 21.73 0.33 5.58
C ASN A 21 23.04 -0.08 6.27
N VAL A 22 23.44 -1.32 6.07
CA VAL A 22 24.70 -1.87 6.59
C VAL A 22 25.87 -1.77 5.59
N ARG A 23 25.65 -1.11 4.46
CA ARG A 23 26.70 -0.86 3.45
C ARG A 23 27.43 0.45 3.76
N ASN A 24 28.56 0.65 3.11
CA ASN A 24 29.36 1.88 3.17
C ASN A 24 28.99 2.90 2.08
N ARG A 25 27.84 2.74 1.44
CA ARG A 25 27.30 3.62 0.40
C ARG A 25 25.79 3.73 0.53
N PRO A 26 25.16 4.79 0.01
CA PRO A 26 23.70 4.93 0.02
C PRO A 26 23.00 3.74 -0.64
N LEU A 27 21.87 3.35 -0.09
CA LEU A 27 20.88 2.47 -0.72
C LEU A 27 19.81 3.34 -1.34
N ILE A 28 19.64 3.22 -2.64
CA ILE A 28 18.60 3.96 -3.36
C ILE A 28 17.40 3.03 -3.53
N PHE A 29 16.27 3.47 -3.01
CA PHE A 29 14.97 2.82 -3.21
C PHE A 29 14.23 3.59 -4.29
N GLY A 30 13.85 2.89 -5.33
CA GLY A 30 13.06 3.42 -6.43
C GLY A 30 11.95 2.45 -6.83
N SER A 31 11.07 2.92 -7.66
CA SER A 31 10.02 2.15 -8.30
C SER A 31 10.31 2.01 -9.81
N PRO A 32 9.57 1.20 -10.55
CA PRO A 32 9.67 1.24 -12.00
C PRO A 32 9.29 2.60 -12.62
N ALA A 33 8.53 3.44 -11.89
CA ALA A 33 8.22 4.79 -12.36
C ALA A 33 9.44 5.71 -12.28
N THR A 34 10.31 5.58 -11.28
CA THR A 34 11.58 6.33 -11.20
C THR A 34 12.55 5.91 -12.32
N GLU A 35 12.37 4.72 -12.89
CA GLU A 35 13.11 4.20 -14.05
C GLU A 35 12.40 4.47 -15.38
N GLY A 36 11.44 5.40 -15.40
CA GLY A 36 10.79 5.87 -16.62
C GLY A 36 9.57 5.07 -17.07
N ARG A 37 9.03 4.15 -16.25
CA ARG A 37 7.78 3.44 -16.56
C ARG A 37 6.57 4.16 -15.97
N PRO A 38 5.74 4.87 -16.76
CA PRO A 38 4.62 5.64 -16.24
C PRO A 38 3.62 4.76 -15.44
N ALA A 39 3.03 5.35 -14.40
CA ALA A 39 2.02 4.71 -13.55
C ALA A 39 2.43 3.33 -12.98
N ALA A 40 3.71 3.12 -12.75
CA ALA A 40 4.26 1.89 -12.19
C ALA A 40 5.03 2.15 -10.87
N GLY A 41 4.51 3.05 -10.05
CA GLY A 41 5.11 3.50 -8.79
C GLY A 41 4.93 2.52 -7.62
N TYR A 42 4.81 1.21 -7.87
CA TYR A 42 4.66 0.24 -6.79
C TYR A 42 5.99 0.03 -6.04
N GLY A 43 5.87 -0.08 -4.72
CA GLY A 43 7.01 -0.28 -3.81
C GLY A 43 6.55 -0.15 -2.36
N GLY A 44 7.39 -0.56 -1.39
CA GLY A 44 6.99 -0.60 0.00
C GLY A 44 6.02 -1.73 0.33
N LEU A 45 4.99 -1.46 1.14
CA LEU A 45 3.95 -2.45 1.43
C LEU A 45 3.14 -2.74 0.17
N PHE A 46 3.13 -3.99 -0.25
CA PHE A 46 2.38 -4.44 -1.43
C PHE A 46 1.41 -5.55 -1.06
N TRP A 47 0.13 -5.34 -1.37
CA TRP A 47 -0.91 -6.34 -1.24
C TRP A 47 -1.38 -6.80 -2.61
N ARG A 48 -1.59 -8.11 -2.74
CA ARG A 48 -2.22 -8.73 -3.88
C ARG A 48 -3.48 -9.46 -3.45
N GLY A 49 -4.61 -9.03 -3.97
CA GLY A 49 -5.90 -9.64 -3.70
C GLY A 49 -6.11 -10.98 -4.42
N PRO A 50 -7.08 -11.76 -3.98
CA PRO A 50 -7.51 -12.96 -4.70
C PRO A 50 -8.09 -12.58 -6.07
N ARG A 51 -8.18 -13.57 -6.97
CA ARG A 51 -8.72 -13.34 -8.33
C ARG A 51 -10.14 -12.81 -8.33
N SER A 52 -10.95 -13.27 -7.39
CA SER A 52 -12.34 -12.84 -7.22
C SER A 52 -12.51 -11.36 -6.90
N PHE A 53 -11.45 -10.69 -6.43
CA PHE A 53 -11.47 -9.25 -6.19
C PHE A 53 -11.19 -8.42 -7.45
N GLY A 54 -10.95 -9.05 -8.60
CA GLY A 54 -10.85 -8.35 -9.87
C GLY A 54 -12.11 -7.55 -10.16
N GLY A 55 -11.96 -6.29 -10.62
CA GLY A 55 -13.08 -5.37 -10.83
C GLY A 55 -13.68 -4.78 -9.55
N GLY A 56 -13.07 -5.03 -8.38
CA GLY A 56 -13.52 -4.47 -7.10
C GLY A 56 -13.39 -2.95 -7.01
N GLU A 57 -14.00 -2.37 -5.99
CA GLU A 57 -13.99 -0.93 -5.74
C GLU A 57 -12.74 -0.53 -4.98
N ILE A 58 -12.20 0.63 -5.33
CA ILE A 58 -11.07 1.26 -4.65
C ILE A 58 -11.57 2.59 -4.11
N LEU A 59 -11.37 2.85 -2.82
CA LEU A 59 -11.78 4.07 -2.14
C LEU A 59 -10.60 4.64 -1.36
N ALA A 60 -10.48 5.96 -1.30
CA ALA A 60 -9.47 6.66 -0.54
C ALA A 60 -10.05 7.94 0.11
N ALA A 61 -9.21 8.68 0.82
CA ALA A 61 -9.63 9.92 1.46
C ALA A 61 -10.12 10.96 0.44
N GLU A 62 -10.88 11.95 0.91
CA GLU A 62 -11.36 13.09 0.12
C GLU A 62 -12.26 12.72 -1.08
N GLY A 63 -12.88 11.54 -1.03
CA GLY A 63 -13.78 11.08 -2.07
C GLY A 63 -13.08 10.55 -3.33
N LEU A 64 -11.77 10.29 -3.27
CA LEU A 64 -11.06 9.65 -4.36
C LEU A 64 -11.49 8.19 -4.49
N GLU A 65 -11.77 7.74 -5.70
CA GLU A 65 -12.24 6.39 -5.98
C GLU A 65 -11.68 5.82 -7.29
N GLY A 66 -11.70 4.49 -7.39
CA GLY A 66 -11.33 3.77 -8.60
C GLY A 66 -9.92 4.06 -9.11
N PRO A 67 -9.73 4.10 -10.44
CA PRO A 67 -8.42 4.34 -11.06
C PRO A 67 -7.81 5.72 -10.74
N GLU A 68 -8.61 6.70 -10.32
CA GLU A 68 -8.14 8.05 -9.99
C GLU A 68 -7.25 8.08 -8.75
N VAL A 69 -7.32 7.06 -7.89
CA VAL A 69 -6.45 6.90 -6.72
C VAL A 69 -4.99 6.62 -7.10
N MET A 70 -4.74 6.15 -8.34
CA MET A 70 -3.38 5.87 -8.81
C MET A 70 -2.47 7.10 -8.74
N GLY A 71 -1.42 7.03 -7.94
CA GLY A 71 -0.44 8.10 -7.75
C GLY A 71 -0.90 9.24 -6.86
N GLN A 72 -2.10 9.17 -6.30
CA GLN A 72 -2.59 10.15 -5.32
C GLN A 72 -2.12 9.82 -3.92
N THR A 73 -1.96 10.83 -3.08
CA THR A 73 -1.65 10.68 -1.67
C THR A 73 -2.94 10.47 -0.87
N SER A 74 -2.90 9.52 0.06
CA SER A 74 -4.01 9.30 1.00
C SER A 74 -3.51 8.61 2.26
N PRO A 75 -3.99 8.99 3.46
CA PRO A 75 -3.63 8.31 4.70
C PRO A 75 -4.21 6.89 4.81
N TRP A 76 -5.17 6.55 3.99
CA TRP A 76 -5.77 5.23 3.94
C TRP A 76 -6.28 4.90 2.53
N LEU A 77 -6.40 3.60 2.28
CA LEU A 77 -7.03 3.05 1.09
C LEU A 77 -7.88 1.86 1.48
N ALA A 78 -9.11 1.80 0.98
CA ALA A 78 -9.99 0.63 1.10
C ALA A 78 -10.15 -0.06 -0.26
N TYR A 79 -10.10 -1.37 -0.24
CA TYR A 79 -10.39 -2.21 -1.39
C TYR A 79 -11.57 -3.12 -1.07
N VAL A 80 -12.66 -3.00 -1.84
CA VAL A 80 -13.88 -3.80 -1.68
C VAL A 80 -13.92 -4.85 -2.78
N GLY A 81 -13.98 -6.11 -2.40
CA GLY A 81 -14.03 -7.22 -3.35
C GLY A 81 -15.11 -8.24 -3.01
N LEU A 82 -15.54 -8.98 -4.00
CA LEU A 82 -16.53 -10.06 -3.86
C LEU A 82 -15.83 -11.41 -3.83
N HIS A 83 -16.35 -12.33 -3.02
CA HIS A 83 -15.85 -13.70 -2.95
C HIS A 83 -16.62 -14.60 -3.93
N ASP A 84 -15.86 -15.33 -4.75
CA ASP A 84 -16.42 -16.33 -5.64
C ASP A 84 -17.26 -17.38 -4.88
N GLY A 85 -18.38 -17.76 -5.47
CA GLY A 85 -19.26 -18.80 -4.97
C GLY A 85 -20.17 -18.43 -3.81
N THR A 86 -19.94 -17.31 -3.13
CA THR A 86 -20.78 -16.88 -1.99
C THR A 86 -21.53 -15.56 -2.23
N GLY A 87 -21.05 -14.73 -3.15
CA GLY A 87 -21.57 -13.38 -3.38
C GLY A 87 -21.36 -12.41 -2.19
N ARG A 88 -20.61 -12.84 -1.16
CA ARG A 88 -20.27 -11.97 -0.02
C ARG A 88 -19.12 -11.05 -0.39
N GLY A 89 -19.17 -9.81 0.10
CA GLY A 89 -18.08 -8.86 -0.01
C GLY A 89 -17.16 -8.90 1.20
N SER A 90 -15.92 -8.49 0.99
CA SER A 90 -15.00 -8.09 2.05
C SER A 90 -14.32 -6.79 1.69
N THR A 91 -14.06 -5.97 2.71
CA THR A 91 -13.27 -4.75 2.57
C THR A 91 -11.92 -4.95 3.24
N VAL A 92 -10.85 -4.66 2.53
CA VAL A 92 -9.51 -4.57 3.11
C VAL A 92 -9.17 -3.08 3.21
N LEU A 93 -8.99 -2.60 4.45
CA LEU A 93 -8.60 -1.22 4.72
C LEU A 93 -7.11 -1.18 5.05
N PHE A 94 -6.36 -0.38 4.32
CA PHE A 94 -4.94 -0.13 4.56
C PHE A 94 -4.77 1.26 5.17
N LEU A 95 -4.04 1.35 6.26
CA LEU A 95 -3.70 2.60 6.94
C LEU A 95 -2.19 2.83 6.86
N ASP A 96 -1.81 4.00 6.37
CA ASP A 96 -0.43 4.48 6.41
C ASP A 96 -0.18 5.16 7.76
N SER A 97 0.95 4.92 8.41
CA SER A 97 1.25 5.55 9.69
C SER A 97 1.72 7.00 9.50
N PRO A 98 1.24 7.94 10.34
CA PRO A 98 1.74 9.31 10.32
C PRO A 98 3.25 9.44 10.61
N THR A 99 3.88 8.39 11.12
CA THR A 99 5.32 8.35 11.39
C THR A 99 6.15 7.87 10.21
N ASN A 100 5.49 7.38 9.16
CA ASN A 100 6.18 6.91 7.97
C ASN A 100 6.80 8.08 7.17
N VAL A 101 7.92 7.79 6.54
CA VAL A 101 8.52 8.74 5.60
C VAL A 101 7.54 9.04 4.46
N ARG A 102 7.43 10.33 4.11
CA ARG A 102 6.53 10.82 3.05
C ARG A 102 5.04 10.52 3.30
N PHE A 103 4.64 10.51 4.59
CA PHE A 103 3.22 10.40 4.94
C PHE A 103 2.42 11.66 4.50
N PRO A 104 1.20 11.51 3.96
CA PRO A 104 0.64 10.26 3.44
C PRO A 104 1.30 9.81 2.14
N CYS A 105 1.53 8.51 2.01
CA CYS A 105 2.18 7.95 0.82
C CYS A 105 1.29 8.05 -0.43
N LYS A 106 1.93 7.97 -1.60
CA LYS A 106 1.23 7.76 -2.86
C LYS A 106 0.81 6.30 -3.01
N TRP A 107 -0.39 6.08 -3.52
CA TRP A 107 -0.92 4.73 -3.72
C TRP A 107 -0.73 4.26 -5.16
N PHE A 108 -0.18 3.06 -5.30
CA PHE A 108 -0.29 2.29 -6.52
C PHE A 108 -1.46 1.33 -6.35
N VAL A 109 -2.43 1.36 -7.27
CA VAL A 109 -3.65 0.55 -7.20
C VAL A 109 -4.01 -0.03 -8.55
N ARG A 110 -4.61 -1.21 -8.53
CA ARG A 110 -5.26 -1.81 -9.70
C ARG A 110 -6.42 -2.68 -9.28
N ASN A 111 -7.48 -2.69 -10.08
CA ASN A 111 -8.55 -3.65 -10.00
C ASN A 111 -8.68 -4.50 -11.29
N ASP A 112 -7.94 -4.15 -12.35
CA ASP A 112 -7.82 -4.89 -13.60
C ASP A 112 -6.35 -4.90 -14.06
N PRO A 113 -5.79 -6.03 -14.52
CA PRO A 113 -6.34 -7.40 -14.63
C PRO A 113 -6.34 -8.18 -13.29
N TYR A 114 -5.96 -7.54 -12.20
CA TYR A 114 -5.96 -8.14 -10.85
C TYR A 114 -6.03 -7.06 -9.77
N ALA A 115 -6.61 -7.44 -8.63
CA ALA A 115 -6.67 -6.59 -7.44
C ALA A 115 -5.28 -6.43 -6.81
N CYS A 116 -4.82 -5.21 -6.62
CA CYS A 116 -3.65 -4.92 -5.79
C CYS A 116 -3.65 -3.48 -5.27
N ALA A 117 -2.94 -3.29 -4.18
CA ALA A 117 -2.64 -1.98 -3.61
C ALA A 117 -1.21 -1.95 -3.06
N SER A 118 -0.55 -0.81 -3.18
CA SER A 118 0.77 -0.60 -2.60
C SER A 118 0.87 0.83 -2.07
N CYS A 119 1.21 0.96 -0.78
CA CYS A 119 1.60 2.22 -0.16
C CYS A 119 3.08 2.46 -0.51
N SER A 120 3.35 3.35 -1.45
CA SER A 120 4.68 3.54 -2.02
C SER A 120 5.29 4.86 -1.60
N PHE A 121 6.29 4.81 -0.71
CA PHE A 121 7.07 5.99 -0.32
C PHE A 121 8.08 6.43 -1.40
N MET A 122 8.27 5.62 -2.45
CA MET A 122 9.14 5.91 -3.59
C MET A 122 8.38 5.80 -4.93
N PHE A 123 7.14 6.26 -4.98
CA PHE A 123 6.25 6.12 -6.15
C PHE A 123 6.88 6.68 -7.43
N ASP A 124 7.29 7.94 -7.42
CA ASP A 124 7.85 8.69 -8.55
C ASP A 124 9.12 9.46 -8.20
N GLU A 125 9.61 9.30 -6.99
CA GLU A 125 10.84 9.92 -6.49
C GLU A 125 11.63 8.92 -5.67
N GLU A 126 12.90 8.75 -6.00
CA GLU A 126 13.81 7.88 -5.27
C GLU A 126 13.98 8.33 -3.82
N TYR A 127 14.20 7.35 -2.95
CA TYR A 127 14.54 7.57 -1.55
C TYR A 127 15.94 6.99 -1.26
N ALA A 128 16.85 7.84 -0.82
CA ALA A 128 18.18 7.44 -0.40
C ALA A 128 18.22 7.16 1.10
N LEU A 129 18.74 6.01 1.48
CA LEU A 129 19.05 5.63 2.86
C LEU A 129 20.57 5.62 3.02
N GLU A 130 21.09 6.57 3.80
CA GLU A 130 22.52 6.75 3.97
C GLU A 130 23.18 5.61 4.79
N PRO A 131 24.50 5.42 4.70
CA PRO A 131 25.22 4.43 5.48
C PRO A 131 24.92 4.53 6.98
N GLY A 132 24.50 3.43 7.59
CA GLY A 132 24.16 3.35 9.01
C GLY A 132 22.76 3.84 9.38
N GLU A 133 22.06 4.52 8.47
CA GLU A 133 20.67 4.93 8.71
C GLU A 133 19.70 3.76 8.74
N GLU A 134 18.57 3.98 9.41
CA GLU A 134 17.47 3.04 9.53
C GLU A 134 16.17 3.68 9.02
N LEU A 135 15.48 3.00 8.12
CA LEU A 135 14.15 3.32 7.66
C LEU A 135 13.12 2.50 8.45
N ALA A 136 12.21 3.19 9.12
CA ALA A 136 11.08 2.61 9.84
C ALA A 136 9.79 2.84 9.05
N LEU A 137 9.00 1.78 8.85
CA LEU A 137 7.72 1.83 8.16
C LEU A 137 6.70 1.01 8.97
N ASP A 138 5.58 1.64 9.31
CA ASP A 138 4.51 1.05 10.09
C ASP A 138 3.18 1.18 9.34
N TYR A 139 2.41 0.10 9.30
CA TYR A 139 1.12 0.04 8.59
C TYR A 139 0.12 -0.78 9.39
N ARG A 140 -1.17 -0.57 9.11
CA ARG A 140 -2.25 -1.44 9.57
C ARG A 140 -3.15 -1.83 8.41
N ALA A 141 -3.56 -3.10 8.38
CA ALA A 141 -4.57 -3.62 7.48
C ALA A 141 -5.69 -4.33 8.24
#